data_fd49ec4677bec51262b8771c120a7d25
#
_entry.id   fd49ec4677bec51262b8771c120a7d25
#
_cell.length_a   1.000
_cell.length_b   1.000
_cell.length_c   1.000
_cell.angle_alpha   90.00
_cell.angle_beta   90.00
_cell.angle_gamma   90.00
#
_symmetry.space_group_name_H-M   'P 1'
#
loop_
_entity.id
_entity.type
_entity.pdbx_description
1 polymer ?
#
loop_
_entity_poly.entity_id
_entity_poly.type
_entity_poly.pdbx_seq_one_letter_code
_entity_poly.pdbx_strand_id
1 'polypeptide(L)'
;MHVGIIGAGYISKAYLKSRFPQFKIVCCGDVISENAELRAREFEIRASSVESILADPHIDVILNLTIPQSHVAVSLAAIEAGKHVYSEKPIALSREEARHLLEAAAAKGLRFGCAPDTFLGGAHQTTRKLVDDGVIGRPIGGSAFFMSGGPESWHPGPEFFYRKGAGPVFDMGPYYPIPTIFGEPSG
;
A
#
# COMPACT_ATOMS: atom_id res chain seq x y z
N MET A 1 9.62 -11.00 -12.20
CA MET A 1 9.78 -10.98 -10.73
C MET A 1 8.65 -11.77 -10.10
N HIS A 2 8.96 -12.58 -9.09
CA HIS A 2 7.96 -13.33 -8.33
C HIS A 2 7.52 -12.53 -7.11
N VAL A 3 6.22 -12.50 -6.87
CA VAL A 3 5.59 -11.72 -5.81
C VAL A 3 4.90 -12.65 -4.83
N GLY A 4 5.18 -12.46 -3.54
CA GLY A 4 4.45 -13.07 -2.44
C GLY A 4 3.52 -12.04 -1.79
N ILE A 5 2.27 -12.41 -1.54
CA ILE A 5 1.32 -11.57 -0.82
C ILE A 5 1.35 -11.93 0.67
N ILE A 6 1.42 -10.92 1.54
CA ILE A 6 1.16 -11.04 2.97
C ILE A 6 -0.06 -10.18 3.31
N GLY A 7 -1.11 -10.85 3.82
CA GLY A 7 -2.44 -10.26 3.99
C GLY A 7 -3.40 -10.67 2.88
N ALA A 8 -4.13 -11.76 3.07
CA ALA A 8 -5.06 -12.34 2.11
C ALA A 8 -6.52 -11.87 2.32
N GLY A 9 -6.69 -10.66 2.88
CA GLY A 9 -7.97 -10.03 3.18
C GLY A 9 -8.75 -9.56 1.96
N TYR A 10 -9.67 -8.62 2.18
CA TYR A 10 -10.58 -8.11 1.15
C TYR A 10 -9.85 -7.50 -0.05
N ILE A 11 -8.88 -6.62 0.20
CA ILE A 11 -8.17 -5.88 -0.85
C ILE A 11 -7.30 -6.79 -1.75
N SER A 12 -6.85 -7.95 -1.24
CA SER A 12 -6.01 -8.88 -2.00
C SER A 12 -6.64 -9.33 -3.31
N LYS A 13 -7.97 -9.39 -3.39
CA LYS A 13 -8.69 -9.73 -4.63
C LYS A 13 -8.44 -8.73 -5.76
N ALA A 14 -8.34 -7.45 -5.45
CA ALA A 14 -8.07 -6.42 -6.45
C ALA A 14 -6.69 -6.63 -7.08
N TYR A 15 -5.68 -6.90 -6.26
CA TYR A 15 -4.32 -7.18 -6.72
C TYR A 15 -4.22 -8.50 -7.49
N LEU A 16 -4.88 -9.56 -7.01
CA LEU A 16 -4.88 -10.87 -7.65
C LEU A 16 -5.60 -10.89 -9.01
N LYS A 17 -6.60 -10.03 -9.20
CA LYS A 17 -7.26 -9.82 -10.48
C LYS A 17 -6.44 -9.03 -11.49
N SER A 18 -5.51 -8.20 -11.00
CA SER A 18 -4.65 -7.37 -11.85
C SER A 18 -3.58 -8.24 -12.50
N ARG A 19 -3.31 -8.01 -13.79
CA ARG A 19 -2.28 -8.71 -14.52
C ARG A 19 -1.18 -7.75 -14.94
N PHE A 20 0.01 -7.99 -14.44
CA PHE A 20 1.20 -7.23 -14.80
C PHE A 20 2.20 -8.17 -15.47
N PRO A 21 2.57 -7.95 -16.74
CA PRO A 21 3.47 -8.86 -17.47
C PRO A 21 4.82 -9.08 -16.76
N GLN A 22 5.28 -8.08 -15.99
CA GLN A 22 6.57 -8.11 -15.30
C GLN A 22 6.53 -8.82 -13.94
N PHE A 23 5.34 -9.03 -13.38
CA PHE A 23 5.15 -9.59 -12.04
C PHE A 23 4.26 -10.83 -12.09
N LYS A 24 4.68 -11.86 -11.37
CA LYS A 24 3.88 -13.06 -11.18
C LYS A 24 3.64 -13.27 -9.69
N ILE A 25 2.39 -13.12 -9.25
CA ILE A 25 2.01 -13.50 -7.90
C ILE A 25 2.02 -15.02 -7.82
N VAL A 26 2.83 -15.58 -6.92
CA VAL A 26 3.05 -17.03 -6.82
C VAL A 26 2.49 -17.66 -5.55
N CYS A 27 2.31 -16.85 -4.51
CA CYS A 27 1.76 -17.32 -3.24
C CYS A 27 1.12 -16.19 -2.44
N CYS A 28 0.33 -16.58 -1.46
CA CYS A 28 -0.20 -15.68 -0.43
C CYS A 28 -0.15 -16.32 0.96
N GLY A 29 0.00 -15.49 1.97
CA GLY A 29 -0.05 -15.85 3.38
C GLY A 29 -0.88 -14.86 4.18
N ASP A 30 -1.42 -15.33 5.28
CA ASP A 30 -2.21 -14.53 6.23
C ASP A 30 -2.02 -15.11 7.62
N VAL A 31 -2.19 -14.31 8.66
CA VAL A 31 -2.21 -14.80 10.06
C VAL A 31 -3.42 -15.70 10.32
N ILE A 32 -4.47 -15.54 9.53
CA ILE A 32 -5.63 -16.43 9.48
C ILE A 32 -5.45 -17.33 8.25
N SER A 33 -5.02 -18.58 8.45
CA SER A 33 -4.66 -19.51 7.37
C SER A 33 -5.77 -19.72 6.36
N GLU A 34 -7.03 -19.72 6.83
CA GLU A 34 -8.23 -19.89 6.01
C GLU A 34 -8.37 -18.80 4.94
N ASN A 35 -7.94 -17.58 5.24
CA ASN A 35 -7.94 -16.49 4.27
C ASN A 35 -6.95 -16.78 3.13
N ALA A 36 -5.74 -17.21 3.46
CA ALA A 36 -4.72 -17.57 2.47
C ALA A 36 -5.17 -18.75 1.61
N GLU A 37 -5.73 -19.80 2.24
CA GLU A 37 -6.23 -20.98 1.52
C GLU A 37 -7.40 -20.63 0.58
N LEU A 38 -8.32 -19.74 1.01
CA LEU A 38 -9.42 -19.29 0.19
C LEU A 38 -8.90 -18.56 -1.07
N ARG A 39 -7.95 -17.65 -0.92
CA ARG A 39 -7.35 -16.93 -2.03
C ARG A 39 -6.52 -17.84 -2.93
N ALA A 40 -5.76 -18.74 -2.35
CA ALA A 40 -4.97 -19.72 -3.09
C ALA A 40 -5.83 -20.57 -4.03
N ARG A 41 -6.98 -21.05 -3.55
CA ARG A 41 -7.95 -21.80 -4.35
C ARG A 41 -8.64 -20.94 -5.42
N GLU A 42 -9.03 -19.68 -5.05
CA GLU A 42 -9.75 -18.77 -5.97
C GLU A 42 -8.87 -18.34 -7.16
N PHE A 43 -7.57 -18.19 -6.96
CA PHE A 43 -6.64 -17.64 -7.94
C PHE A 43 -5.54 -18.59 -8.41
N GLU A 44 -5.62 -19.87 -8.03
CA GLU A 44 -4.68 -20.93 -8.44
C GLU A 44 -3.21 -20.59 -8.09
N ILE A 45 -2.99 -20.03 -6.90
CA ILE A 45 -1.66 -19.76 -6.34
C ILE A 45 -1.43 -20.57 -5.07
N ARG A 46 -0.19 -20.59 -4.56
CA ARG A 46 0.15 -21.35 -3.35
C ARG A 46 -0.27 -20.60 -2.07
N ALA A 47 -0.96 -21.26 -1.14
CA ALA A 47 -1.06 -20.82 0.24
C ALA A 47 0.23 -21.18 0.98
N SER A 48 0.77 -20.25 1.78
CA SER A 48 2.01 -20.44 2.55
C SER A 48 1.94 -19.67 3.86
N SER A 49 2.71 -20.09 4.85
CA SER A 49 2.88 -19.24 6.05
C SER A 49 3.69 -17.99 5.72
N VAL A 50 3.51 -16.94 6.52
CA VAL A 50 4.26 -15.69 6.35
C VAL A 50 5.77 -15.93 6.41
N GLU A 51 6.22 -16.76 7.36
CA GLU A 51 7.61 -17.14 7.54
C GLU A 51 8.17 -17.86 6.29
N SER A 52 7.39 -18.77 5.73
CA SER A 52 7.79 -19.50 4.51
C SER A 52 7.91 -18.58 3.30
N ILE A 53 7.01 -17.58 3.18
CA ILE A 53 7.06 -16.57 2.11
C ILE A 53 8.33 -15.71 2.26
N LEU A 54 8.63 -15.25 3.47
CA LEU A 54 9.81 -14.43 3.73
C LEU A 54 11.12 -15.21 3.49
N ALA A 55 11.16 -16.50 3.85
CA ALA A 55 12.32 -17.34 3.67
C ALA A 55 12.54 -17.88 2.24
N ASP A 56 11.54 -17.78 1.36
CA ASP A 56 11.60 -18.32 0.00
C ASP A 56 12.55 -17.47 -0.89
N PRO A 57 13.72 -18.00 -1.32
CA PRO A 57 14.67 -17.23 -2.12
C PRO A 57 14.18 -16.91 -3.53
N HIS A 58 13.11 -17.54 -4.00
CA HIS A 58 12.54 -17.29 -5.32
C HIS A 58 11.51 -16.17 -5.32
N ILE A 59 11.17 -15.58 -4.16
CA ILE A 59 10.31 -14.42 -4.06
C ILE A 59 11.17 -13.16 -4.04
N ASP A 60 10.94 -12.29 -5.00
CA ASP A 60 11.67 -11.03 -5.15
C ASP A 60 11.00 -9.88 -4.38
N VAL A 61 9.67 -9.85 -4.37
CA VAL A 61 8.85 -8.74 -3.87
C VAL A 61 7.79 -9.25 -2.91
N ILE A 62 7.63 -8.57 -1.79
CA ILE A 62 6.49 -8.73 -0.90
C ILE A 62 5.46 -7.64 -1.17
N LEU A 63 4.24 -8.08 -1.46
CA LEU A 63 3.07 -7.23 -1.52
C LEU A 63 2.37 -7.29 -0.15
N ASN A 64 2.56 -6.24 0.64
CA ASN A 64 2.03 -6.13 1.99
C ASN A 64 0.63 -5.54 1.96
N LEU A 65 -0.37 -6.39 2.11
CA LEU A 65 -1.81 -6.06 2.10
C LEU A 65 -2.45 -6.30 3.46
N THR A 66 -1.67 -6.20 4.51
CA THR A 66 -2.14 -6.36 5.89
C THR A 66 -2.95 -5.15 6.35
N ILE A 67 -3.33 -5.11 7.60
CA ILE A 67 -3.98 -3.93 8.20
C ILE A 67 -2.94 -2.85 8.54
N PRO A 68 -3.31 -1.57 8.61
CA PRO A 68 -2.38 -0.45 8.84
C PRO A 68 -1.43 -0.63 10.03
N GLN A 69 -1.92 -1.25 11.11
CA GLN A 69 -1.13 -1.51 12.31
C GLN A 69 0.03 -2.50 12.08
N SER A 70 -0.07 -3.32 11.06
CA SER A 70 0.93 -4.36 10.73
C SER A 70 1.86 -3.96 9.58
N HIS A 71 1.57 -2.86 8.87
CA HIS A 71 2.33 -2.47 7.67
C HIS A 71 3.83 -2.37 7.93
N VAL A 72 4.21 -1.66 8.99
CA VAL A 72 5.63 -1.42 9.31
C VAL A 72 6.33 -2.72 9.69
N ALA A 73 5.75 -3.49 10.62
CA ALA A 73 6.37 -4.73 11.10
C ALA A 73 6.57 -5.75 9.98
N VAL A 74 5.55 -5.96 9.14
CA VAL A 74 5.63 -6.88 8.00
C VAL A 74 6.61 -6.39 6.94
N SER A 75 6.61 -5.08 6.65
CA SER A 75 7.54 -4.52 5.67
C SER A 75 8.99 -4.58 6.14
N LEU A 76 9.27 -4.31 7.42
CA LEU A 76 10.61 -4.47 7.98
C LEU A 76 11.07 -5.93 7.91
N ALA A 77 10.21 -6.89 8.27
CA ALA A 77 10.53 -8.32 8.16
C ALA A 77 10.86 -8.72 6.71
N ALA A 78 10.13 -8.18 5.73
CA ALA A 78 10.42 -8.41 4.31
C ALA A 78 11.77 -7.80 3.89
N ILE A 79 12.06 -6.57 4.31
CA ILE A 79 13.35 -5.89 4.08
C ILE A 79 14.50 -6.68 4.73
N GLU A 80 14.30 -7.16 5.97
CA GLU A 80 15.27 -7.99 6.65
C GLU A 80 15.57 -9.28 5.88
N ALA A 81 14.54 -9.90 5.30
CA ALA A 81 14.66 -11.07 4.44
C ALA A 81 15.21 -10.76 3.03
N GLY A 82 15.64 -9.51 2.74
CA GLY A 82 16.24 -9.11 1.47
C GLY A 82 15.23 -8.97 0.34
N LYS A 83 13.95 -8.72 0.65
CA LYS A 83 12.88 -8.58 -0.36
C LYS A 83 12.57 -7.12 -0.63
N HIS A 84 12.28 -6.79 -1.88
CA HIS A 84 11.59 -5.53 -2.22
C HIS A 84 10.18 -5.53 -1.62
N VAL A 85 9.64 -4.35 -1.33
CA VAL A 85 8.32 -4.22 -0.72
C VAL A 85 7.45 -3.26 -1.49
N TYR A 86 6.20 -3.63 -1.69
CA TYR A 86 5.12 -2.72 -2.03
C TYR A 86 4.01 -2.88 -0.97
N SER A 87 3.71 -1.82 -0.25
CA SER A 87 2.74 -1.85 0.85
C SER A 87 1.47 -1.09 0.50
N GLU A 88 0.35 -1.56 1.01
CA GLU A 88 -0.86 -0.74 1.04
C GLU A 88 -0.66 0.52 1.88
N LYS A 89 -1.51 1.49 1.62
CA LYS A 89 -1.55 2.74 2.39
C LYS A 89 -2.31 2.53 3.73
N PRO A 90 -2.00 3.31 4.76
CA PRO A 90 -0.87 4.24 4.88
C PRO A 90 0.46 3.51 5.03
N ILE A 91 1.55 4.16 4.65
CA ILE A 91 2.90 3.58 4.77
C ILE A 91 3.24 3.18 6.22
N ALA A 92 2.83 4.01 7.19
CA ALA A 92 3.01 3.83 8.62
C ALA A 92 1.98 4.68 9.38
N LEU A 93 1.91 4.54 10.69
CA LEU A 93 1.03 5.32 11.57
C LEU A 93 1.74 6.54 12.19
N SER A 94 3.06 6.64 12.03
CA SER A 94 3.84 7.80 12.43
C SER A 94 4.90 8.14 11.37
N ARG A 95 5.38 9.40 11.41
CA ARG A 95 6.47 9.86 10.54
C ARG A 95 7.78 9.14 10.85
N GLU A 96 8.04 8.88 12.11
CA GLU A 96 9.25 8.19 12.60
C GLU A 96 9.32 6.76 12.05
N GLU A 97 8.22 6.03 12.14
CA GLU A 97 8.12 4.67 11.59
C GLU A 97 8.31 4.67 10.06
N ALA A 98 7.67 5.61 9.35
CA ALA A 98 7.82 5.74 7.91
C ALA A 98 9.28 6.01 7.51
N ARG A 99 9.96 6.93 8.21
CA ARG A 99 11.37 7.25 7.97
C ARG A 99 12.25 6.03 8.22
N HIS A 100 12.10 5.37 9.35
CA HIS A 100 12.86 4.17 9.69
C HIS A 100 12.72 3.08 8.62
N LEU A 101 11.50 2.86 8.13
CA LEU A 101 11.23 1.89 7.08
C LEU A 101 11.97 2.21 5.77
N LEU A 102 11.93 3.49 5.34
CA LEU A 102 12.60 3.94 4.13
C LEU A 102 14.13 3.87 4.25
N GLU A 103 14.68 4.25 5.41
CA GLU A 103 16.10 4.14 5.71
C GLU A 103 16.57 2.68 5.72
N ALA A 104 15.79 1.76 6.31
CA ALA A 104 16.10 0.33 6.31
C ALA A 104 16.13 -0.26 4.89
N ALA A 105 15.17 0.11 4.05
CA ALA A 105 15.17 -0.33 2.66
C ALA A 105 16.36 0.21 1.88
N ALA A 106 16.65 1.51 2.02
CA ALA A 106 17.78 2.16 1.35
C ALA A 106 19.13 1.56 1.77
N ALA A 107 19.32 1.29 3.06
CA ALA A 107 20.55 0.70 3.60
C ALA A 107 20.87 -0.68 2.99
N LYS A 108 19.83 -1.43 2.58
CA LYS A 108 19.98 -2.74 1.91
C LYS A 108 19.90 -2.65 0.38
N GLY A 109 19.79 -1.47 -0.21
CA GLY A 109 19.64 -1.29 -1.64
C GLY A 109 18.32 -1.85 -2.20
N LEU A 110 17.30 -1.98 -1.33
CA LEU A 110 15.99 -2.51 -1.69
C LEU A 110 15.04 -1.38 -2.09
N ARG A 111 14.08 -1.72 -2.97
CA ARG A 111 13.02 -0.79 -3.36
C ARG A 111 11.83 -0.94 -2.42
N PHE A 112 11.31 0.20 -2.01
CA PHE A 112 10.07 0.29 -1.26
C PHE A 112 9.08 1.17 -2.02
N GLY A 113 7.86 0.67 -2.23
CA GLY A 113 6.74 1.42 -2.80
C GLY A 113 5.54 1.35 -1.88
N CYS A 114 4.67 2.34 -1.98
CA CYS A 114 3.44 2.39 -1.21
C CYS A 114 2.28 2.87 -2.11
N ALA A 115 1.12 2.23 -2.03
CA ALA A 115 -0.11 2.83 -2.50
C ALA A 115 -0.40 4.09 -1.64
N PRO A 116 -0.99 5.13 -2.13
CA PRO A 116 -1.98 5.23 -3.19
C PRO A 116 -1.38 5.46 -4.58
N ASP A 117 -2.21 5.26 -5.59
CA ASP A 117 -1.86 5.40 -7.01
C ASP A 117 -2.51 6.62 -7.69
N THR A 118 -3.43 7.30 -7.01
CA THR A 118 -4.26 8.36 -7.62
C THR A 118 -3.44 9.53 -8.16
N PHE A 119 -2.29 9.83 -7.57
CA PHE A 119 -1.39 10.89 -8.07
C PHE A 119 -0.79 10.56 -9.45
N LEU A 120 -0.80 9.29 -9.87
CA LEU A 120 -0.41 8.87 -11.22
C LEU A 120 -1.53 9.05 -12.24
N GLY A 121 -2.76 9.29 -11.78
CA GLY A 121 -3.93 9.47 -12.63
C GLY A 121 -3.93 10.82 -13.36
N GLY A 122 -4.51 10.84 -14.57
CA GLY A 122 -4.51 12.02 -15.44
C GLY A 122 -5.04 13.31 -14.79
N ALA A 123 -6.05 13.21 -13.91
CA ALA A 123 -6.59 14.37 -13.21
C ALA A 123 -5.56 15.01 -12.27
N HIS A 124 -4.86 14.20 -11.45
CA HIS A 124 -3.83 14.70 -10.54
C HIS A 124 -2.61 15.21 -11.29
N GLN A 125 -2.18 14.51 -12.34
CA GLN A 125 -1.07 14.95 -13.21
C GLN A 125 -1.39 16.28 -13.89
N THR A 126 -2.62 16.46 -14.38
CA THR A 126 -3.07 17.72 -14.96
C THR A 126 -3.11 18.84 -13.91
N THR A 127 -3.65 18.55 -12.72
CA THR A 127 -3.67 19.52 -11.62
C THR A 127 -2.26 19.97 -11.25
N ARG A 128 -1.33 19.02 -11.10
CA ARG A 128 0.08 19.33 -10.81
C ARG A 128 0.69 20.20 -11.90
N LYS A 129 0.50 19.83 -13.16
CA LYS A 129 1.00 20.62 -14.30
C LYS A 129 0.46 22.05 -14.31
N LEU A 130 -0.83 22.26 -14.05
CA LEU A 130 -1.42 23.61 -14.01
C LEU A 130 -0.82 24.47 -12.89
N VAL A 131 -0.50 23.83 -11.75
CA VAL A 131 0.19 24.52 -10.64
C VAL A 131 1.62 24.89 -11.04
N ASP A 132 2.37 23.95 -11.62
CA ASP A 132 3.76 24.16 -12.04
C ASP A 132 3.88 25.19 -13.16
N ASP A 133 2.92 25.22 -14.09
CA ASP A 133 2.83 26.22 -15.17
C ASP A 133 2.39 27.61 -14.64
N GLY A 134 2.08 27.74 -13.36
CA GLY A 134 1.67 29.02 -12.75
C GLY A 134 0.28 29.51 -13.13
N VAL A 135 -0.58 28.66 -13.69
CA VAL A 135 -1.92 29.05 -14.18
C VAL A 135 -2.79 29.67 -13.08
N ILE A 136 -2.65 29.17 -11.85
CA ILE A 136 -3.37 29.71 -10.67
C ILE A 136 -2.48 30.63 -9.81
N GLY A 137 -1.29 30.97 -10.27
CA GLY A 137 -0.28 31.65 -9.47
C GLY A 137 0.29 30.75 -8.36
N ARG A 138 0.94 31.35 -7.36
CA ARG A 138 1.47 30.63 -6.21
C ARG A 138 0.33 30.18 -5.30
N PRO A 139 0.15 28.87 -5.06
CA PRO A 139 -0.84 28.38 -4.11
C PRO A 139 -0.56 28.90 -2.69
N ILE A 140 -1.57 29.46 -2.03
CA ILE A 140 -1.47 29.98 -0.66
C ILE A 140 -2.34 29.19 0.32
N GLY A 141 -3.23 28.36 -0.18
CA GLY A 141 -4.10 27.51 0.61
C GLY A 141 -4.95 26.61 -0.28
N GLY A 142 -5.61 25.65 0.33
CA GLY A 142 -6.51 24.72 -0.35
C GLY A 142 -7.48 24.08 0.62
N SER A 143 -8.60 23.61 0.08
CA SER A 143 -9.60 22.84 0.82
C SER A 143 -9.93 21.57 0.04
N ALA A 144 -10.11 20.46 0.77
CA ALA A 144 -10.59 19.21 0.22
C ALA A 144 -11.75 18.69 1.08
N PHE A 145 -12.79 18.22 0.41
CA PHE A 145 -13.99 17.72 1.07
C PHE A 145 -14.23 16.27 0.65
N PHE A 146 -14.41 15.40 1.62
CA PHE A 146 -14.86 14.04 1.42
C PHE A 146 -15.99 13.73 2.39
N MET A 147 -17.12 13.31 1.84
CA MET A 147 -18.29 12.91 2.63
C MET A 147 -18.84 11.61 2.07
N SER A 148 -19.00 10.62 2.94
CA SER A 148 -19.59 9.32 2.60
C SER A 148 -20.43 8.79 3.76
N GLY A 149 -21.28 7.81 3.47
CA GLY A 149 -22.06 7.12 4.50
C GLY A 149 -21.27 6.15 5.39
N GLY A 150 -19.94 6.09 5.23
CA GLY A 150 -19.11 5.14 5.97
C GLY A 150 -18.90 3.79 5.26
N PRO A 151 -18.09 2.90 5.83
CA PRO A 151 -17.73 1.60 5.25
C PRO A 151 -18.75 0.49 5.50
N GLU A 152 -19.76 0.70 6.35
CA GLU A 152 -20.68 -0.32 6.85
C GLU A 152 -21.48 -1.02 5.75
N SER A 153 -21.75 -0.31 4.66
CA SER A 153 -22.56 -0.85 3.55
C SER A 153 -21.80 -1.77 2.60
N TRP A 154 -20.46 -1.73 2.63
CA TRP A 154 -19.65 -2.42 1.62
C TRP A 154 -18.47 -3.22 2.17
N HIS A 155 -18.01 -2.92 3.39
CA HIS A 155 -16.87 -3.64 3.97
C HIS A 155 -17.34 -4.72 4.97
N PRO A 156 -16.80 -5.97 4.88
CA PRO A 156 -17.24 -7.08 5.73
C PRO A 156 -16.85 -6.95 7.21
N GLY A 157 -15.87 -6.07 7.53
CA GLY A 157 -15.43 -5.80 8.91
C GLY A 157 -15.19 -4.31 9.09
N PRO A 158 -16.24 -3.47 9.18
CA PRO A 158 -16.10 -2.02 9.17
C PRO A 158 -15.45 -1.45 10.43
N GLU A 159 -15.42 -2.18 11.54
CA GLU A 159 -14.95 -1.71 12.85
C GLU A 159 -13.48 -1.28 12.82
N PHE A 160 -12.67 -1.85 11.95
CA PHE A 160 -11.25 -1.50 11.88
C PHE A 160 -11.03 -0.06 11.40
N PHE A 161 -11.94 0.51 10.59
CA PHE A 161 -11.87 1.90 10.10
C PHE A 161 -11.99 2.93 11.22
N TYR A 162 -12.53 2.53 12.38
CA TYR A 162 -12.71 3.41 13.55
C TYR A 162 -11.60 3.26 14.59
N ARG A 163 -10.65 2.36 14.36
CA ARG A 163 -9.50 2.17 15.25
C ARG A 163 -8.46 3.27 15.04
N LYS A 164 -7.65 3.52 16.06
CA LYS A 164 -6.52 4.46 15.98
C LYS A 164 -5.62 4.08 14.79
N GLY A 165 -5.32 5.05 13.93
CA GLY A 165 -4.50 4.87 12.75
C GLY A 165 -5.23 4.33 11.51
N ALA A 166 -6.56 4.22 11.55
CA ALA A 166 -7.38 3.78 10.42
C ALA A 166 -8.54 4.74 10.09
N GLY A 167 -8.60 5.91 10.72
CA GLY A 167 -9.66 6.91 10.49
C GLY A 167 -9.58 7.57 9.11
N PRO A 168 -10.56 8.43 8.79
CA PRO A 168 -10.72 9.01 7.44
C PRO A 168 -9.47 9.70 6.89
N VAL A 169 -8.64 10.30 7.75
CA VAL A 169 -7.41 10.97 7.34
C VAL A 169 -6.37 9.96 6.83
N PHE A 170 -6.20 8.82 7.51
CA PHE A 170 -5.28 7.78 7.08
C PHE A 170 -5.83 6.92 5.94
N ASP A 171 -7.16 6.75 5.89
CA ASP A 171 -7.80 5.96 4.86
C ASP A 171 -7.94 6.73 3.54
N MET A 172 -8.47 7.94 3.58
CA MET A 172 -8.81 8.73 2.39
C MET A 172 -7.85 9.87 2.11
N GLY A 173 -7.20 10.43 3.14
CA GLY A 173 -6.26 11.55 2.99
C GLY A 173 -5.16 11.32 1.95
N PRO A 174 -4.55 10.12 1.85
CA PRO A 174 -3.53 9.82 0.85
C PRO A 174 -4.00 9.95 -0.61
N TYR A 175 -5.29 9.86 -0.87
CA TYR A 175 -5.85 9.97 -2.22
C TYR A 175 -6.09 11.41 -2.68
N TYR A 176 -5.93 12.41 -1.80
CA TYR A 176 -6.17 13.80 -2.14
C TYR A 176 -4.92 14.48 -2.69
N PRO A 177 -5.10 15.45 -3.61
CA PRO A 177 -3.98 16.11 -4.28
C PRO A 177 -3.19 17.09 -3.38
N ILE A 178 -3.57 17.28 -2.12
CA ILE A 178 -2.91 18.24 -1.24
C ILE A 178 -1.38 18.06 -1.19
N PRO A 179 -0.83 16.85 -0.96
CA PRO A 179 0.62 16.66 -1.01
C PRO A 179 1.20 16.92 -2.40
N THR A 180 0.44 16.64 -3.46
CA THR A 180 0.88 16.84 -4.85
C THR A 180 0.92 18.33 -5.22
N ILE A 181 0.02 19.15 -4.65
CA ILE A 181 -0.08 20.58 -4.94
C ILE A 181 0.94 21.39 -4.13
N PHE A 182 1.13 21.05 -2.85
CA PHE A 182 1.97 21.79 -1.92
C PHE A 182 3.31 21.10 -1.60
N GLY A 183 3.55 19.89 -2.09
CA GLY A 183 4.82 19.20 -1.96
C GLY A 183 5.91 19.84 -2.81
N GLU A 184 7.16 19.77 -2.36
CA GLU A 184 8.31 20.18 -3.16
C GLU A 184 8.31 19.40 -4.48
N PRO A 185 8.72 20.04 -5.61
CA PRO A 185 8.93 19.32 -6.85
C PRO A 185 9.95 18.18 -6.60
N SER A 186 9.60 16.97 -6.97
CA SER A 186 10.58 15.90 -7.00
C SER A 186 11.65 16.25 -8.03
N GLY A 187 12.84 16.68 -7.57
CA GLY A 187 13.99 16.89 -8.40
C GLY A 187 14.47 15.60 -9.05
#